data_41123c0e52e83d676d43fccde6760c88
#
_entry.id   41123c0e52e83d676d43fccde6760c88
#
_cell.length_a   1.000
_cell.length_b   1.000
_cell.length_c   1.000
_cell.angle_alpha   90.00
_cell.angle_beta   90.00
_cell.angle_gamma   90.00
#
_symmetry.space_group_name_H-M   'P 1'
#
loop_
_entity.id
_entity.type
_entity.pdbx_description
1 polymer ?
#
loop_
_entity_poly.entity_id
_entity_poly.type
_entity_poly.pdbx_seq_one_letter_code
_entity_poly.pdbx_strand_id
1 'polypeptide(L)'
;MKTGKVIYILLLGSLVVTSCIDDFLNLKPLDSETEAIFFQNLEQFQAAADNLHTNIYAWQSNGKKGSANNTYAIRFDYGTDLITVSHDAVNGTNAAGTSDDYYSQSYEWLRGCNQLIEKAASYSNPNEIAGPVGQAHFFRAWHHFFLLQRFGGIPLMMSTPDVSSDVVWGKRASRYEVVKAILDDLDTAIFNLKNTTVSSTSNDGHVTIEAAKAFKARVC
;
A
#
# COMPACT_ATOMS: atom_id res chain seq x y z
N MET A 1 -19.50 62.16 33.79
CA MET A 1 -20.35 61.52 32.70
C MET A 1 -19.59 61.14 31.43
N LYS A 2 -18.37 61.56 31.19
CA LYS A 2 -17.63 61.22 29.94
C LYS A 2 -16.84 59.90 30.03
N THR A 3 -16.37 59.50 31.17
CA THR A 3 -15.58 58.27 31.39
C THR A 3 -16.38 56.98 31.24
N GLY A 4 -17.65 56.95 31.64
CA GLY A 4 -18.50 55.77 31.49
C GLY A 4 -18.80 55.41 30.00
N LYS A 5 -18.95 56.42 29.13
CA LYS A 5 -19.17 56.15 27.69
C LYS A 5 -17.95 55.54 27.01
N VAL A 6 -16.77 55.91 27.41
CA VAL A 6 -15.53 55.36 26.82
C VAL A 6 -15.34 53.89 27.23
N ILE A 7 -15.68 53.54 28.47
CA ILE A 7 -15.60 52.16 28.97
C ILE A 7 -16.62 51.25 28.23
N TYR A 8 -17.81 51.74 27.97
CA TYR A 8 -18.82 50.99 27.18
C TYR A 8 -18.40 50.77 25.72
N ILE A 9 -17.76 51.75 25.10
CA ILE A 9 -17.24 51.62 23.73
C ILE A 9 -16.08 50.61 23.65
N LEU A 10 -15.19 50.60 24.67
CA LEU A 10 -14.12 49.64 24.74
C LEU A 10 -14.62 48.23 25.05
N LEU A 11 -15.66 48.06 25.85
CA LEU A 11 -16.29 46.74 26.12
C LEU A 11 -17.07 46.23 24.90
N LEU A 12 -17.73 47.07 24.13
CA LEU A 12 -18.39 46.69 22.87
C LEU A 12 -17.37 46.32 21.78
N GLY A 13 -16.25 47.01 21.72
CA GLY A 13 -15.15 46.72 20.78
C GLY A 13 -14.46 45.39 21.02
N SER A 14 -14.40 44.91 22.28
CA SER A 14 -13.77 43.63 22.62
C SER A 14 -14.64 42.41 22.28
N LEU A 15 -15.95 42.58 22.12
CA LEU A 15 -16.90 41.52 21.73
C LEU A 15 -16.87 41.16 20.23
N VAL A 16 -16.29 42.01 19.39
CA VAL A 16 -16.27 41.80 17.93
C VAL A 16 -15.07 40.99 17.47
N VAL A 17 -14.08 40.75 18.31
CA VAL A 17 -12.84 40.01 17.95
C VAL A 17 -12.92 38.52 18.19
N THR A 18 -14.03 37.99 18.69
CA THR A 18 -14.21 36.52 18.90
C THR A 18 -14.99 35.86 17.77
N SER A 19 -14.97 36.42 16.56
CA SER A 19 -15.45 35.72 15.38
C SER A 19 -14.41 34.61 15.09
N CYS A 20 -14.62 33.42 15.67
CA CYS A 20 -13.84 32.23 15.41
C CYS A 20 -13.90 31.89 13.93
N ILE A 21 -12.76 32.00 13.29
CA ILE A 21 -12.51 31.59 11.89
C ILE A 21 -12.22 30.08 11.87
N ASP A 22 -12.98 29.27 12.60
CA ASP A 22 -12.81 27.81 12.59
C ASP A 22 -13.11 27.24 11.19
N ASP A 23 -14.06 27.82 10.46
CA ASP A 23 -14.36 27.43 9.09
C ASP A 23 -13.24 27.77 8.08
N PHE A 24 -12.46 28.82 8.35
CA PHE A 24 -11.36 29.22 7.46
C PHE A 24 -10.14 28.32 7.58
N LEU A 25 -9.92 27.71 8.75
CA LEU A 25 -8.80 26.79 8.99
C LEU A 25 -9.15 25.35 8.62
N ASN A 26 -10.44 25.03 8.50
CA ASN A 26 -10.95 23.70 8.10
C ASN A 26 -11.27 23.61 6.59
N LEU A 27 -10.55 24.35 5.76
CA LEU A 27 -10.67 24.21 4.31
C LEU A 27 -10.22 22.79 3.91
N LYS A 28 -11.20 21.93 3.61
CA LYS A 28 -10.92 20.66 2.93
C LYS A 28 -10.45 21.01 1.52
N PRO A 29 -9.33 20.44 1.04
CA PRO A 29 -8.91 20.65 -0.34
C PRO A 29 -10.04 20.21 -1.26
N LEU A 30 -10.51 21.11 -2.12
CA LEU A 30 -11.57 20.84 -3.09
C LEU A 30 -11.07 19.97 -4.25
N ASP A 31 -9.76 19.95 -4.47
CA ASP A 31 -9.11 19.32 -5.63
C ASP A 31 -8.41 18.00 -5.28
N SER A 32 -8.43 17.55 -4.03
CA SER A 32 -7.88 16.27 -3.62
C SER A 32 -8.81 15.54 -2.66
N GLU A 33 -9.13 14.30 -2.97
CA GLU A 33 -9.80 13.42 -2.02
C GLU A 33 -8.87 13.19 -0.83
N THR A 34 -9.26 13.69 0.34
CA THR A 34 -8.54 13.43 1.58
C THR A 34 -8.88 12.03 2.07
N GLU A 35 -7.99 11.40 2.81
CA GLU A 35 -8.21 10.08 3.43
C GLU A 35 -9.53 10.01 4.22
N ALA A 36 -10.02 11.15 4.73
CA ALA A 36 -11.26 11.23 5.49
C ALA A 36 -12.54 11.09 4.64
N ILE A 37 -12.47 11.40 3.33
CA ILE A 37 -13.61 11.35 2.40
C ILE A 37 -13.48 10.25 1.35
N PHE A 38 -12.34 9.58 1.30
CA PHE A 38 -12.11 8.40 0.48
C PHE A 38 -12.60 7.14 1.21
N PHE A 39 -12.86 6.07 0.51
CA PHE A 39 -13.40 4.80 1.04
C PHE A 39 -14.85 4.87 1.54
N GLN A 40 -15.70 5.66 0.85
CA GLN A 40 -17.12 5.79 1.19
C GLN A 40 -18.03 4.86 0.38
N ASN A 41 -17.57 4.32 -0.74
CA ASN A 41 -18.35 3.48 -1.65
C ASN A 41 -17.47 2.45 -2.37
N LEU A 42 -18.12 1.47 -3.02
CA LEU A 42 -17.43 0.40 -3.78
C LEU A 42 -16.46 0.93 -4.82
N GLU A 43 -16.83 1.99 -5.55
CA GLU A 43 -15.99 2.53 -6.63
C GLU A 43 -14.64 3.04 -6.10
N GLN A 44 -14.63 3.68 -4.94
CA GLN A 44 -13.41 4.15 -4.31
C GLN A 44 -12.54 3.01 -3.78
N PHE A 45 -13.16 1.96 -3.19
CA PHE A 45 -12.43 0.75 -2.83
C PHE A 45 -11.84 0.06 -4.04
N GLN A 46 -12.59 -0.01 -5.15
CA GLN A 46 -12.10 -0.61 -6.39
C GLN A 46 -10.95 0.22 -6.98
N ALA A 47 -11.07 1.54 -7.05
CA ALA A 47 -10.00 2.42 -7.51
C ALA A 47 -8.72 2.27 -6.69
N ALA A 48 -8.83 2.12 -5.36
CA ALA A 48 -7.69 1.84 -4.50
C ALA A 48 -7.05 0.47 -4.81
N ALA A 49 -7.87 -0.57 -5.01
CA ALA A 49 -7.38 -1.90 -5.37
C ALA A 49 -6.73 -1.90 -6.76
N ASP A 50 -7.29 -1.18 -7.73
CA ASP A 50 -6.73 -1.04 -9.08
C ASP A 50 -5.36 -0.35 -9.05
N ASN A 51 -5.18 0.63 -8.17
CA ASN A 51 -3.87 1.23 -7.97
C ASN A 51 -2.82 0.22 -7.49
N LEU A 52 -3.20 -0.79 -6.71
CA LEU A 52 -2.26 -1.83 -6.27
C LEU A 52 -1.72 -2.67 -7.44
N HIS A 53 -2.50 -2.85 -8.52
CA HIS A 53 -2.05 -3.56 -9.72
C HIS A 53 -0.93 -2.84 -10.47
N THR A 54 -0.81 -1.52 -10.32
CA THR A 54 0.26 -0.75 -10.99
C THR A 54 1.66 -1.12 -10.50
N ASN A 55 1.76 -1.91 -9.46
CA ASN A 55 3.00 -2.29 -8.79
C ASN A 55 3.43 -3.73 -9.02
N ILE A 56 2.69 -4.46 -9.79
CA ILE A 56 3.17 -5.73 -10.29
C ILE A 56 4.38 -5.43 -11.16
N TYR A 57 5.54 -5.90 -10.72
CA TYR A 57 6.70 -5.90 -11.57
C TYR A 57 6.39 -6.75 -12.78
N ALA A 58 6.17 -6.11 -13.92
CA ALA A 58 5.97 -6.83 -15.14
C ALA A 58 7.19 -7.73 -15.37
N TRP A 59 6.97 -8.92 -15.87
CA TRP A 59 8.02 -9.89 -16.24
C TRP A 59 9.20 -9.25 -17.01
N GLN A 60 8.92 -8.16 -17.72
CA GLN A 60 9.86 -7.43 -18.55
C GLN A 60 10.38 -6.13 -17.93
N SER A 61 9.92 -5.73 -16.74
CA SER A 61 10.40 -4.52 -16.10
C SER A 61 11.56 -4.84 -15.18
N ASN A 62 12.60 -4.05 -15.26
CA ASN A 62 13.76 -4.14 -14.36
C ASN A 62 13.51 -3.60 -12.95
N GLY A 63 12.26 -3.68 -12.47
CA GLY A 63 11.87 -3.25 -11.14
C GLY A 63 11.70 -1.74 -10.98
N LYS A 64 11.69 -0.96 -12.04
CA LYS A 64 11.39 0.48 -12.00
C LYS A 64 10.02 0.77 -12.59
N LYS A 65 9.15 1.37 -11.80
CA LYS A 65 7.85 1.89 -12.23
C LYS A 65 8.06 2.84 -13.43
N GLY A 66 7.38 2.58 -14.54
CA GLY A 66 7.31 3.51 -15.67
C GLY A 66 8.50 3.54 -16.63
N SER A 67 9.44 2.63 -16.53
CA SER A 67 10.49 2.52 -17.54
C SER A 67 9.95 1.86 -18.82
N ALA A 68 9.61 2.68 -19.80
CA ALA A 68 9.12 2.25 -21.13
C ALA A 68 10.19 1.59 -22.01
N ASN A 69 11.42 1.47 -21.54
CA ASN A 69 12.51 0.86 -22.29
C ASN A 69 12.53 -0.65 -22.11
N ASN A 70 11.79 -1.31 -22.96
CA ASN A 70 11.64 -2.76 -23.11
C ASN A 70 12.92 -3.53 -23.51
N THR A 71 14.08 -2.96 -23.36
CA THR A 71 15.35 -3.60 -23.80
C THR A 71 15.82 -4.69 -22.80
N TYR A 72 15.02 -5.08 -21.83
CA TYR A 72 15.49 -5.80 -20.65
C TYR A 72 14.89 -7.20 -20.40
N ALA A 73 14.18 -7.76 -21.38
CA ALA A 73 13.71 -9.15 -21.30
C ALA A 73 14.87 -10.16 -21.05
N ILE A 74 16.08 -9.79 -21.41
CA ILE A 74 17.29 -10.61 -21.32
C ILE A 74 18.02 -10.45 -19.95
N ARG A 75 17.57 -9.52 -19.07
CA ARG A 75 18.29 -9.23 -17.82
C ARG A 75 18.13 -10.29 -16.72
N PHE A 76 17.24 -11.23 -16.89
CA PHE A 76 17.17 -12.37 -15.97
C PHE A 76 18.46 -13.18 -15.94
N ASP A 77 19.24 -13.13 -17.02
CA ASP A 77 20.48 -13.85 -17.15
C ASP A 77 21.72 -13.02 -16.72
N TYR A 78 21.55 -11.74 -16.34
CA TYR A 78 22.68 -10.90 -15.93
C TYR A 78 23.41 -11.39 -14.67
N GLY A 79 22.79 -12.24 -13.87
CA GLY A 79 23.40 -12.86 -12.69
C GLY A 79 23.91 -14.28 -12.98
N THR A 80 23.94 -14.72 -14.23
CA THR A 80 24.33 -16.06 -14.64
C THR A 80 25.56 -16.04 -15.55
N ASP A 81 26.14 -17.19 -15.78
CA ASP A 81 27.26 -17.40 -16.70
C ASP A 81 26.84 -17.41 -18.18
N LEU A 82 25.57 -17.23 -18.48
CA LEU A 82 25.03 -17.23 -19.84
C LEU A 82 25.25 -15.88 -20.58
N ILE A 83 25.61 -14.82 -19.87
CA ILE A 83 25.86 -13.52 -20.44
C ILE A 83 27.29 -13.09 -20.19
N THR A 84 27.97 -12.68 -21.27
CA THR A 84 29.36 -12.21 -21.26
C THR A 84 29.56 -10.79 -20.71
N VAL A 85 28.49 -10.18 -20.19
CA VAL A 85 28.59 -8.83 -19.58
C VAL A 85 29.11 -8.96 -18.16
N SER A 86 30.19 -8.26 -17.87
CA SER A 86 30.72 -8.14 -16.51
C SER A 86 29.66 -7.54 -15.57
N HIS A 87 29.09 -8.35 -14.70
CA HIS A 87 28.15 -7.93 -13.68
C HIS A 87 28.72 -8.26 -12.30
N ASP A 88 28.61 -7.32 -11.37
CA ASP A 88 29.21 -7.45 -10.04
C ASP A 88 28.76 -8.71 -9.29
N ALA A 89 27.52 -9.16 -9.50
CA ALA A 89 27.02 -10.40 -8.92
C ALA A 89 27.77 -11.64 -9.44
N VAL A 90 28.16 -11.68 -10.71
CA VAL A 90 28.89 -12.78 -11.34
C VAL A 90 30.34 -12.76 -10.91
N ASN A 91 30.93 -11.58 -10.81
CA ASN A 91 32.34 -11.38 -10.47
C ASN A 91 32.60 -11.47 -8.95
N GLY A 92 31.55 -11.63 -8.13
CA GLY A 92 31.69 -11.64 -6.67
C GLY A 92 32.06 -10.27 -6.06
N THR A 93 31.96 -9.20 -6.84
CA THR A 93 32.27 -7.83 -6.39
C THR A 93 31.05 -7.06 -5.88
N ASN A 94 29.88 -7.71 -5.87
CA ASN A 94 28.65 -7.12 -5.41
C ASN A 94 28.70 -6.85 -3.88
N ALA A 95 28.69 -5.59 -3.50
CA ALA A 95 28.60 -5.14 -2.12
C ALA A 95 27.14 -4.81 -1.78
N ALA A 96 26.72 -5.14 -0.56
CA ALA A 96 25.42 -4.73 -0.05
C ALA A 96 25.33 -3.19 -0.01
N GLY A 97 24.37 -2.63 -0.73
CA GLY A 97 24.09 -1.21 -0.70
C GLY A 97 23.54 -0.75 0.67
N THR A 98 23.66 0.53 0.96
CA THR A 98 23.07 1.16 2.16
C THR A 98 21.58 1.44 2.00
N SER A 99 21.07 1.40 0.76
CA SER A 99 19.65 1.61 0.40
C SER A 99 19.28 0.68 -0.74
N ASP A 100 18.01 0.35 -0.80
CA ASP A 100 17.43 -0.44 -1.89
C ASP A 100 16.05 0.09 -2.23
N ASP A 101 15.89 0.58 -3.47
CA ASP A 101 14.64 1.16 -3.96
C ASP A 101 13.50 0.15 -3.92
N TYR A 102 13.79 -1.12 -4.18
CA TYR A 102 12.79 -2.18 -4.13
C TYR A 102 12.24 -2.38 -2.72
N TYR A 103 13.14 -2.34 -1.71
CA TYR A 103 12.76 -2.43 -0.31
C TYR A 103 11.82 -1.28 0.08
N SER A 104 12.23 -0.05 -0.21
CA SER A 104 11.46 1.15 0.14
C SER A 104 10.09 1.18 -0.54
N GLN A 105 10.05 0.92 -1.85
CA GLN A 105 8.80 0.89 -2.62
C GLN A 105 7.86 -0.21 -2.15
N SER A 106 8.38 -1.40 -1.81
CA SER A 106 7.54 -2.49 -1.32
C SER A 106 6.83 -2.13 -0.01
N TYR A 107 7.49 -1.41 0.89
CA TYR A 107 6.86 -0.93 2.12
C TYR A 107 5.85 0.20 1.89
N GLU A 108 6.08 1.06 0.91
CA GLU A 108 5.08 2.04 0.47
C GLU A 108 3.79 1.36 0.01
N TRP A 109 3.93 0.28 -0.76
CA TRP A 109 2.78 -0.49 -1.25
C TRP A 109 2.09 -1.31 -0.17
N LEU A 110 2.84 -1.88 0.75
CA LEU A 110 2.29 -2.53 1.94
C LEU A 110 1.42 -1.56 2.75
N ARG A 111 1.83 -0.29 2.85
CA ARG A 111 1.00 0.75 3.47
C ARG A 111 -0.32 0.93 2.74
N GLY A 112 -0.33 1.01 1.42
CA GLY A 112 -1.56 1.10 0.61
C GLY A 112 -2.50 -0.09 0.82
N CYS A 113 -1.96 -1.32 0.85
CA CYS A 113 -2.73 -2.52 1.16
C CYS A 113 -3.36 -2.45 2.55
N ASN A 114 -2.57 -2.06 3.56
CA ASN A 114 -3.05 -1.95 4.94
C ASN A 114 -4.14 -0.89 5.09
N GLN A 115 -3.97 0.28 4.48
CA GLN A 115 -4.99 1.34 4.50
C GLN A 115 -6.33 0.85 3.95
N LEU A 116 -6.33 0.17 2.79
CA LEU A 116 -7.56 -0.39 2.23
C LEU A 116 -8.20 -1.41 3.18
N ILE A 117 -7.42 -2.33 3.74
CA ILE A 117 -7.91 -3.37 4.66
C ILE A 117 -8.48 -2.75 5.94
N GLU A 118 -7.80 -1.76 6.51
CA GLU A 118 -8.24 -1.07 7.72
C GLU A 118 -9.54 -0.27 7.49
N LYS A 119 -9.65 0.42 6.37
CA LYS A 119 -10.89 1.15 6.00
C LYS A 119 -12.04 0.19 5.73
N ALA A 120 -11.77 -0.95 5.11
CA ALA A 120 -12.77 -1.98 4.87
C ALA A 120 -13.38 -2.56 6.16
N ALA A 121 -12.61 -2.62 7.25
CA ALA A 121 -13.10 -3.12 8.53
C ALA A 121 -14.23 -2.27 9.14
N SER A 122 -14.32 -0.99 8.78
CA SER A 122 -15.36 -0.05 9.23
C SER A 122 -16.46 0.18 8.19
N TYR A 123 -16.39 -0.45 7.01
CA TYR A 123 -17.38 -0.27 5.96
C TYR A 123 -18.68 -1.02 6.28
N SER A 124 -19.82 -0.37 6.05
CA SER A 124 -21.15 -0.86 6.48
C SER A 124 -21.59 -2.14 5.77
N ASN A 125 -21.12 -2.39 4.54
CA ASN A 125 -21.50 -3.55 3.73
C ASN A 125 -20.25 -4.33 3.25
N PRO A 126 -19.64 -5.16 4.09
CA PRO A 126 -18.40 -5.88 3.77
C PRO A 126 -18.48 -6.76 2.51
N ASN A 127 -19.67 -7.33 2.22
CA ASN A 127 -19.84 -8.21 1.06
C ASN A 127 -19.72 -7.45 -0.27
N GLU A 128 -20.09 -6.18 -0.29
CA GLU A 128 -19.99 -5.33 -1.48
C GLU A 128 -18.54 -5.10 -1.90
N ILE A 129 -17.66 -4.91 -0.92
CA ILE A 129 -16.24 -4.62 -1.13
C ILE A 129 -15.33 -5.86 -1.03
N ALA A 130 -15.89 -7.06 -1.00
CA ALA A 130 -15.11 -8.30 -0.86
C ALA A 130 -14.04 -8.45 -1.95
N GLY A 131 -14.35 -8.08 -3.19
CA GLY A 131 -13.39 -8.11 -4.30
C GLY A 131 -12.16 -7.24 -4.05
N PRO A 132 -12.30 -5.92 -3.87
CA PRO A 132 -11.20 -5.03 -3.50
C PRO A 132 -10.40 -5.48 -2.28
N VAL A 133 -11.07 -5.95 -1.23
CA VAL A 133 -10.41 -6.46 -0.01
C VAL A 133 -9.58 -7.71 -0.32
N GLY A 134 -10.13 -8.63 -1.11
CA GLY A 134 -9.41 -9.83 -1.56
C GLY A 134 -8.13 -9.49 -2.34
N GLN A 135 -8.22 -8.49 -3.22
CA GLN A 135 -7.07 -7.99 -3.96
C GLN A 135 -6.01 -7.37 -3.04
N ALA A 136 -6.43 -6.57 -2.04
CA ALA A 136 -5.50 -5.96 -1.08
C ALA A 136 -4.72 -7.00 -0.27
N HIS A 137 -5.40 -8.06 0.20
CA HIS A 137 -4.74 -9.19 0.87
C HIS A 137 -3.77 -9.92 -0.06
N PHE A 138 -4.16 -10.15 -1.32
CA PHE A 138 -3.28 -10.75 -2.31
C PHE A 138 -2.00 -9.92 -2.51
N PHE A 139 -2.12 -8.61 -2.71
CA PHE A 139 -0.96 -7.75 -2.92
C PHE A 139 -0.12 -7.59 -1.66
N ARG A 140 -0.69 -7.62 -0.47
CA ARG A 140 0.08 -7.62 0.77
C ARG A 140 0.93 -8.89 0.89
N ALA A 141 0.36 -10.06 0.59
CA ALA A 141 1.08 -11.31 0.50
C ALA A 141 2.18 -11.27 -0.57
N TRP A 142 1.88 -10.70 -1.74
CA TRP A 142 2.82 -10.55 -2.85
C TRP A 142 4.06 -9.75 -2.45
N HIS A 143 3.88 -8.58 -1.87
CA HIS A 143 5.01 -7.74 -1.46
C HIS A 143 5.84 -8.38 -0.34
N HIS A 144 5.20 -8.99 0.67
CA HIS A 144 5.92 -9.72 1.70
C HIS A 144 6.72 -10.90 1.15
N PHE A 145 6.18 -11.63 0.17
CA PHE A 145 6.88 -12.76 -0.45
C PHE A 145 8.15 -12.33 -1.19
N PHE A 146 8.07 -11.30 -2.01
CA PHE A 146 9.23 -10.82 -2.73
C PHE A 146 10.27 -10.16 -1.82
N LEU A 147 9.84 -9.46 -0.78
CA LEU A 147 10.75 -8.98 0.27
C LEU A 147 11.44 -10.15 0.98
N LEU A 148 10.69 -11.21 1.33
CA LEU A 148 11.23 -12.42 1.95
C LEU A 148 12.26 -13.10 1.05
N GLN A 149 11.97 -13.24 -0.25
CA GLN A 149 12.91 -13.86 -1.20
C GLN A 149 14.23 -13.10 -1.29
N ARG A 150 14.17 -11.77 -1.27
CA ARG A 150 15.34 -10.92 -1.48
C ARG A 150 16.12 -10.65 -0.20
N PHE A 151 15.44 -10.46 0.93
CA PHE A 151 16.04 -9.97 2.17
C PHE A 151 15.96 -10.98 3.33
N GLY A 152 15.30 -12.11 3.16
CA GLY A 152 15.09 -13.09 4.23
C GLY A 152 14.06 -12.63 5.25
N GLY A 153 14.37 -12.70 6.54
CA GLY A 153 13.52 -12.13 7.58
C GLY A 153 13.39 -10.62 7.43
N ILE A 154 12.18 -10.08 7.58
CA ILE A 154 11.83 -8.67 7.35
C ILE A 154 10.92 -8.14 8.46
N PRO A 155 10.84 -6.82 8.69
CA PRO A 155 9.76 -6.23 9.47
C PRO A 155 8.41 -6.58 8.85
N LEU A 156 7.52 -7.21 9.64
CA LEU A 156 6.21 -7.66 9.15
C LEU A 156 5.19 -6.55 9.31
N MET A 157 4.74 -5.98 8.19
CA MET A 157 3.87 -4.81 8.16
C MET A 157 2.42 -5.22 7.90
N MET A 158 1.68 -5.54 8.97
CA MET A 158 0.28 -6.03 8.89
C MET A 158 -0.77 -4.95 9.17
N SER A 159 -0.35 -3.74 9.54
CA SER A 159 -1.19 -2.56 9.76
C SER A 159 -0.47 -1.31 9.27
N THR A 160 -1.20 -0.20 9.14
CA THR A 160 -0.59 1.09 8.83
C THR A 160 0.16 1.60 10.07
N PRO A 161 1.51 1.61 10.07
CA PRO A 161 2.25 1.99 11.26
C PRO A 161 2.20 3.50 11.48
N ASP A 162 2.11 3.91 12.71
CA ASP A 162 2.50 5.25 13.15
C ASP A 162 4.04 5.32 13.25
N VAL A 163 4.59 6.54 13.17
CA VAL A 163 6.04 6.80 13.30
C VAL A 163 6.60 6.30 14.63
N SER A 164 5.77 6.25 15.67
CA SER A 164 6.09 5.72 17.01
C SER A 164 5.92 4.21 17.14
N SER A 165 5.48 3.51 16.08
CA SER A 165 5.16 2.09 16.15
C SER A 165 6.41 1.22 16.32
N ASP A 166 6.38 0.29 17.26
CA ASP A 166 7.44 -0.72 17.48
C ASP A 166 7.74 -1.56 16.23
N VAL A 167 6.78 -1.68 15.30
CA VAL A 167 6.97 -2.41 14.05
C VAL A 167 8.01 -1.73 13.15
N VAL A 168 8.08 -0.40 13.19
CA VAL A 168 9.04 0.38 12.39
C VAL A 168 10.46 0.23 12.95
N TRP A 169 10.60 0.18 14.27
CA TRP A 169 11.88 0.17 14.98
C TRP A 169 12.24 -1.18 15.59
N GLY A 170 11.33 -2.17 15.44
CA GLY A 170 11.46 -3.49 16.04
C GLY A 170 12.41 -4.43 15.28
N LYS A 171 12.48 -5.65 15.79
CA LYS A 171 13.25 -6.72 15.16
C LYS A 171 12.57 -7.21 13.89
N ARG A 172 13.37 -7.69 12.95
CA ARG A 172 12.86 -8.42 11.78
C ARG A 172 12.12 -9.68 12.25
N ALA A 173 10.96 -9.94 11.67
CA ALA A 173 10.29 -11.21 11.81
C ALA A 173 11.12 -12.33 11.17
N SER A 174 11.03 -13.52 11.72
CA SER A 174 11.67 -14.70 11.15
C SER A 174 11.03 -15.06 9.79
N ARG A 175 11.77 -15.81 8.96
CA ARG A 175 11.23 -16.32 7.69
C ARG A 175 9.93 -17.11 7.88
N TYR A 176 9.85 -17.89 8.95
CA TYR A 176 8.66 -18.68 9.27
C TYR A 176 7.44 -17.79 9.56
N GLU A 177 7.60 -16.75 10.38
CA GLU A 177 6.53 -15.80 10.68
C GLU A 177 6.06 -15.06 9.44
N VAL A 178 6.98 -14.67 8.55
CA VAL A 178 6.64 -13.99 7.29
C VAL A 178 5.88 -14.95 6.37
N VAL A 179 6.34 -16.19 6.20
CA VAL A 179 5.63 -17.20 5.37
C VAL A 179 4.23 -17.45 5.91
N LYS A 180 4.09 -17.59 7.25
CA LYS A 180 2.78 -17.78 7.87
C LYS A 180 1.84 -16.61 7.55
N ALA A 181 2.29 -15.37 7.70
CA ALA A 181 1.48 -14.19 7.39
C ALA A 181 1.09 -14.13 5.90
N ILE A 182 2.01 -14.50 4.99
CA ILE A 182 1.72 -14.59 3.55
C ILE A 182 0.61 -15.62 3.29
N LEU A 183 0.68 -16.78 3.90
CA LEU A 183 -0.33 -17.83 3.71
C LEU A 183 -1.69 -17.43 4.28
N ASP A 184 -1.72 -16.81 5.46
CA ASP A 184 -2.93 -16.29 6.10
C ASP A 184 -3.59 -15.21 5.21
N ASP A 185 -2.80 -14.32 4.63
CA ASP A 185 -3.29 -13.31 3.67
C ASP A 185 -3.84 -13.96 2.39
N LEU A 186 -3.17 -14.96 1.83
CA LEU A 186 -3.65 -15.65 0.64
C LEU A 186 -4.93 -16.43 0.88
N ASP A 187 -5.11 -17.02 2.07
CA ASP A 187 -6.37 -17.65 2.46
C ASP A 187 -7.50 -16.63 2.55
N THR A 188 -7.23 -15.48 3.14
CA THR A 188 -8.18 -14.37 3.23
C THR A 188 -8.51 -13.81 1.85
N ALA A 189 -7.52 -13.66 0.98
CA ALA A 189 -7.72 -13.25 -0.41
C ALA A 189 -8.63 -14.21 -1.17
N ILE A 190 -8.36 -15.52 -1.11
CA ILE A 190 -9.15 -16.57 -1.76
C ILE A 190 -10.61 -16.55 -1.26
N PHE A 191 -10.79 -16.39 0.05
CA PHE A 191 -12.14 -16.32 0.65
C PHE A 191 -12.92 -15.10 0.13
N ASN A 192 -12.32 -13.92 0.14
CA ASN A 192 -12.97 -12.69 -0.30
C ASN A 192 -13.23 -12.67 -1.81
N LEU A 193 -12.26 -13.10 -2.62
CA LEU A 193 -12.43 -13.18 -4.07
C LEU A 193 -13.52 -14.18 -4.49
N LYS A 194 -13.75 -15.24 -3.70
CA LYS A 194 -14.87 -16.18 -3.94
C LYS A 194 -16.24 -15.52 -3.70
N ASN A 195 -16.30 -14.62 -2.73
CA ASN A 195 -17.55 -13.98 -2.30
C ASN A 195 -17.83 -12.67 -3.05
N THR A 196 -16.98 -12.27 -3.99
CA THR A 196 -17.23 -11.09 -4.80
C THR A 196 -18.41 -11.30 -5.74
N THR A 197 -19.26 -10.29 -5.85
CA THR A 197 -20.35 -10.23 -6.83
C THR A 197 -19.87 -9.77 -8.20
N VAL A 198 -18.66 -9.25 -8.28
CA VAL A 198 -18.06 -8.82 -9.55
C VAL A 198 -17.66 -10.07 -10.33
N SER A 199 -18.30 -10.26 -11.48
CA SER A 199 -18.03 -11.39 -12.36
C SER A 199 -16.58 -11.39 -12.83
N SER A 200 -15.85 -12.46 -12.51
CA SER A 200 -14.47 -12.68 -12.99
C SER A 200 -14.37 -12.94 -14.50
N THR A 201 -15.45 -12.73 -15.23
CA THR A 201 -15.52 -12.95 -16.69
C THR A 201 -15.09 -11.73 -17.49
N SER A 202 -14.88 -10.58 -16.85
CA SER A 202 -14.25 -9.43 -17.51
C SER A 202 -12.74 -9.67 -17.58
N ASN A 203 -12.17 -9.59 -18.77
CA ASN A 203 -10.72 -9.62 -19.02
C ASN A 203 -10.03 -8.30 -18.59
N ASP A 204 -10.43 -7.78 -17.44
CA ASP A 204 -9.97 -6.47 -16.93
C ASP A 204 -8.63 -6.52 -16.18
N GLY A 205 -8.03 -7.71 -16.09
CA GLY A 205 -6.69 -7.86 -15.52
C GLY A 205 -6.63 -7.89 -13.99
N HIS A 206 -7.78 -7.95 -13.30
CA HIS A 206 -7.82 -8.06 -11.84
C HIS A 206 -7.37 -9.44 -11.34
N VAL A 207 -6.93 -9.47 -10.08
CA VAL A 207 -6.54 -10.72 -9.41
C VAL A 207 -7.74 -11.65 -9.30
N THR A 208 -7.61 -12.89 -9.80
CA THR A 208 -8.63 -13.94 -9.70
C THR A 208 -8.33 -14.91 -8.56
N ILE A 209 -9.33 -15.74 -8.21
CA ILE A 209 -9.15 -16.83 -7.22
C ILE A 209 -8.04 -17.78 -7.66
N GLU A 210 -7.99 -18.08 -8.95
CA GLU A 210 -7.01 -19.00 -9.54
C GLU A 210 -5.60 -18.44 -9.41
N ALA A 211 -5.43 -17.12 -9.64
CA ALA A 211 -4.17 -16.43 -9.43
C ALA A 211 -3.71 -16.52 -7.97
N ALA A 212 -4.63 -16.28 -7.02
CA ALA A 212 -4.34 -16.38 -5.59
C ALA A 212 -3.95 -17.80 -5.16
N LYS A 213 -4.66 -18.83 -5.66
CA LYS A 213 -4.33 -20.25 -5.42
C LYS A 213 -2.99 -20.64 -6.02
N ALA A 214 -2.73 -20.22 -7.27
CA ALA A 214 -1.46 -20.50 -7.93
C ALA A 214 -0.29 -19.86 -7.19
N PHE A 215 -0.48 -18.62 -6.72
CA PHE A 215 0.54 -17.95 -5.92
C PHE A 215 0.73 -18.61 -4.56
N LYS A 216 -0.35 -19.05 -3.90
CA LYS A 216 -0.25 -19.81 -2.65
C LYS A 216 0.55 -21.10 -2.84
N ALA A 217 0.32 -21.84 -3.93
CA ALA A 217 1.09 -23.04 -4.25
C ALA A 217 2.59 -22.76 -4.48
N ARG A 218 2.95 -21.56 -4.94
CA ARG A 218 4.34 -21.14 -5.09
C ARG A 218 5.01 -20.82 -3.75
N VAL A 219 4.24 -20.38 -2.75
CA VAL A 219 4.75 -20.04 -1.40
C VAL A 219 5.00 -21.29 -0.57
N CYS A 220 4.19 -22.36 -0.74
CA CYS A 220 4.34 -23.65 -0.07
C CYS A 220 5.52 -24.44 -0.62
#